data_5c36a4351b3eb6332a337aca2d5a7823
#
_entry.id   5c36a4351b3eb6332a337aca2d5a7823
#
_cell.length_a   1.000
_cell.length_b   1.000
_cell.length_c   1.000
_cell.angle_alpha   90.00
_cell.angle_beta   90.00
_cell.angle_gamma   90.00
#
_symmetry.space_group_name_H-M   'P 1'
#
loop_
_entity.id
_entity.type
_entity.pdbx_description
1 polymer ?
#
loop_
_entity_poly.entity_id
_entity_poly.type
_entity_poly.pdbx_seq_one_letter_code
_entity_poly.pdbx_strand_id
1 'polypeptide(L)'
;MNDREEIQMKYREEISNMMAKRRHEVLEVAFTLFAERTIEKVSVNDIASATGIGVATIFRYFGTKLSLCVELGALKWNQFAKEIRRNYEEQNCVKKTAYGEFCFFIDSYLLLYKKHQDLLRFNASFDQFVLHEHASSEALTEYYNSVTQFSDLFHEAWEKAQ
;
A
#
# COMPACT_ATOMS: atom_id res chain seq x y z
N MET A 1 -5.84 -33.67 -20.52
CA MET A 1 -5.69 -33.33 -19.09
C MET A 1 -6.65 -34.25 -18.36
N ASN A 2 -6.21 -34.96 -17.33
CA ASN A 2 -7.06 -35.97 -16.66
C ASN A 2 -7.93 -35.25 -15.62
N ASP A 3 -9.19 -35.66 -15.46
CA ASP A 3 -10.18 -35.08 -14.51
C ASP A 3 -9.61 -34.88 -13.08
N ARG A 4 -8.70 -35.78 -12.69
CA ARG A 4 -7.99 -35.69 -11.39
C ARG A 4 -7.02 -34.50 -11.30
N GLU A 5 -6.34 -34.17 -12.38
CA GLU A 5 -5.40 -33.03 -12.45
C GLU A 5 -6.16 -31.71 -12.44
N GLU A 6 -7.31 -31.67 -13.09
CA GLU A 6 -8.19 -30.49 -13.13
C GLU A 6 -8.79 -30.21 -11.73
N ILE A 7 -9.26 -31.23 -11.03
CA ILE A 7 -9.76 -31.10 -9.64
C ILE A 7 -8.64 -30.64 -8.70
N GLN A 8 -7.42 -31.18 -8.85
CA GLN A 8 -6.28 -30.74 -8.01
C GLN A 8 -5.84 -29.29 -8.30
N MET A 9 -5.86 -28.85 -9.54
CA MET A 9 -5.56 -27.47 -9.91
C MET A 9 -6.60 -26.51 -9.31
N LYS A 10 -7.88 -26.80 -9.47
CA LYS A 10 -8.96 -26.00 -8.91
C LYS A 10 -8.86 -25.88 -7.38
N TYR A 11 -8.59 -26.98 -6.70
CA TYR A 11 -8.42 -26.99 -5.23
C TYR A 11 -7.20 -26.15 -4.78
N ARG A 12 -6.08 -26.22 -5.51
CA ARG A 12 -4.89 -25.37 -5.23
C ARG A 12 -5.19 -23.89 -5.44
N GLU A 13 -5.94 -23.58 -6.49
CA GLU A 13 -6.34 -22.20 -6.79
C GLU A 13 -7.28 -21.64 -5.71
N GLU A 14 -8.26 -22.42 -5.26
CA GLU A 14 -9.16 -22.03 -4.18
C GLU A 14 -8.40 -21.78 -2.86
N ILE A 15 -7.43 -22.64 -2.51
CA ILE A 15 -6.58 -22.44 -1.33
C ILE A 15 -5.73 -21.17 -1.48
N SER A 16 -5.12 -20.96 -2.65
CA SER A 16 -4.30 -19.77 -2.94
C SER A 16 -5.13 -18.50 -2.79
N ASN A 17 -6.33 -18.47 -3.36
CA ASN A 17 -7.25 -17.33 -3.28
C ASN A 17 -7.70 -17.06 -1.83
N MET A 18 -7.97 -18.11 -1.06
CA MET A 18 -8.30 -17.97 0.36
C MET A 18 -7.13 -17.41 1.18
N MET A 19 -5.90 -17.86 0.91
CA MET A 19 -4.70 -17.34 1.56
C MET A 19 -4.45 -15.88 1.20
N ALA A 20 -4.59 -15.50 -0.06
CA ALA A 20 -4.45 -14.12 -0.53
C ALA A 20 -5.49 -13.20 0.14
N LYS A 21 -6.74 -13.65 0.25
CA LYS A 21 -7.79 -12.90 0.94
C LYS A 21 -7.47 -12.67 2.42
N ARG A 22 -7.02 -13.70 3.13
CA ARG A 22 -6.62 -13.58 4.55
C ARG A 22 -5.41 -12.69 4.74
N ARG A 23 -4.42 -12.80 3.84
CA ARG A 23 -3.25 -11.92 3.86
C ARG A 23 -3.66 -10.45 3.69
N HIS A 24 -4.56 -10.18 2.75
CA HIS A 24 -5.10 -8.85 2.53
C HIS A 24 -5.88 -8.32 3.75
N GLU A 25 -6.69 -9.16 4.39
CA GLU A 25 -7.40 -8.80 5.63
C GLU A 25 -6.44 -8.39 6.76
N VAL A 26 -5.32 -9.10 6.92
CA VAL A 26 -4.27 -8.71 7.89
C VAL A 26 -3.71 -7.33 7.58
N LEU A 27 -3.44 -7.02 6.30
CA LEU A 27 -2.92 -5.72 5.89
C LEU A 27 -3.92 -4.58 6.18
N GLU A 28 -5.20 -4.76 5.88
CA GLU A 28 -6.23 -3.74 6.12
C GLU A 28 -6.43 -3.47 7.63
N VAL A 29 -6.49 -4.52 8.44
CA VAL A 29 -6.60 -4.38 9.90
C VAL A 29 -5.34 -3.74 10.49
N ALA A 30 -4.16 -4.18 10.05
CA ALA A 30 -2.89 -3.58 10.48
C ALA A 30 -2.82 -2.09 10.13
N PHE A 31 -3.26 -1.69 8.93
CA PHE A 31 -3.32 -0.30 8.52
C PHE A 31 -4.15 0.56 9.48
N THR A 32 -5.36 0.11 9.79
CA THR A 32 -6.25 0.80 10.73
C THR A 32 -5.59 0.98 12.09
N LEU A 33 -5.03 -0.10 12.65
CA LEU A 33 -4.36 -0.05 13.95
C LEU A 33 -3.14 0.89 13.96
N PHE A 34 -2.34 0.86 12.91
CA PHE A 34 -1.15 1.71 12.79
C PHE A 34 -1.50 3.19 12.61
N ALA A 35 -2.56 3.50 11.85
CA ALA A 35 -3.05 4.87 11.69
C ALA A 35 -3.63 5.45 13.00
N GLU A 36 -4.22 4.59 13.84
CA GLU A 36 -4.77 5.00 15.13
C GLU A 36 -3.73 5.13 16.25
N ARG A 37 -2.73 4.23 16.29
CA ARG A 37 -1.87 4.04 17.47
C ARG A 37 -0.38 4.18 17.23
N THR A 38 0.08 4.36 16.01
CA THR A 38 1.46 4.25 15.51
C THR A 38 1.99 2.82 15.44
N ILE A 39 2.97 2.61 14.54
CA ILE A 39 3.55 1.28 14.29
C ILE A 39 4.24 0.72 15.53
N GLU A 40 4.99 1.54 16.27
CA GLU A 40 5.71 1.07 17.47
C GLU A 40 4.77 0.52 18.54
N LYS A 41 3.60 1.15 18.73
CA LYS A 41 2.65 0.79 19.78
C LYS A 41 1.75 -0.40 19.45
N VAL A 42 1.73 -0.86 18.21
CA VAL A 42 0.93 -2.01 17.78
C VAL A 42 1.84 -3.23 17.64
N SER A 43 1.55 -4.27 18.39
CA SER A 43 2.24 -5.57 18.28
C SER A 43 1.58 -6.48 17.23
N VAL A 44 2.31 -7.53 16.80
CA VAL A 44 1.72 -8.57 15.95
C VAL A 44 0.59 -9.33 16.68
N ASN A 45 0.66 -9.39 18.03
CA ASN A 45 -0.43 -9.96 18.84
C ASN A 45 -1.72 -9.12 18.77
N ASP A 46 -1.61 -7.78 18.71
CA ASP A 46 -2.79 -6.92 18.54
C ASP A 46 -3.45 -7.16 17.19
N ILE A 47 -2.66 -7.28 16.12
CA ILE A 47 -3.14 -7.60 14.77
C ILE A 47 -3.79 -8.99 14.74
N ALA A 48 -3.15 -9.98 15.37
CA ALA A 48 -3.68 -11.34 15.48
C ALA A 48 -5.03 -11.38 16.21
N SER A 49 -5.13 -10.63 17.32
CA SER A 49 -6.37 -10.53 18.10
C SER A 49 -7.49 -9.85 17.31
N ALA A 50 -7.17 -8.81 16.56
CA ALA A 50 -8.15 -8.05 15.77
C ALA A 50 -8.65 -8.82 14.53
N THR A 51 -7.78 -9.65 13.92
CA THR A 51 -8.12 -10.44 12.72
C THR A 51 -8.66 -11.83 13.04
N GLY A 52 -8.46 -12.35 14.26
CA GLY A 52 -8.69 -13.74 14.58
C GLY A 52 -7.69 -14.71 13.91
N ILE A 53 -6.63 -14.21 13.30
CA ILE A 53 -5.60 -15.00 12.62
C ILE A 53 -4.43 -15.20 13.59
N GLY A 54 -4.02 -16.47 13.80
CA GLY A 54 -2.92 -16.78 14.71
C GLY A 54 -1.61 -16.10 14.35
N VAL A 55 -0.87 -15.64 15.37
CA VAL A 55 0.44 -14.97 15.25
C VAL A 55 1.41 -15.75 14.35
N ALA A 56 1.51 -17.07 14.51
CA ALA A 56 2.36 -17.92 13.67
C ALA A 56 1.97 -17.86 12.19
N THR A 57 0.68 -17.70 11.89
CA THR A 57 0.20 -17.56 10.51
C THR A 57 0.57 -16.18 9.93
N ILE A 58 0.49 -15.13 10.74
CA ILE A 58 0.92 -13.78 10.32
C ILE A 58 2.42 -13.77 10.00
N PHE A 59 3.26 -14.36 10.89
CA PHE A 59 4.68 -14.50 10.60
C PHE A 59 4.99 -15.37 9.37
N ARG A 60 4.19 -16.40 9.11
CA ARG A 60 4.32 -17.19 7.88
C ARG A 60 3.98 -16.38 6.63
N TYR A 61 3.07 -15.40 6.71
CA TYR A 61 2.72 -14.53 5.59
C TYR A 61 3.75 -13.45 5.31
N PHE A 62 4.28 -12.83 6.35
CA PHE A 62 5.07 -11.60 6.22
C PHE A 62 6.52 -11.74 6.69
N GLY A 63 6.87 -12.79 7.41
CA GLY A 63 8.20 -13.00 7.99
C GLY A 63 8.44 -12.11 9.20
N THR A 64 8.44 -10.80 9.03
CA THR A 64 8.68 -9.82 10.10
C THR A 64 7.61 -8.73 10.13
N LYS A 65 7.54 -7.99 11.25
CA LYS A 65 6.69 -6.78 11.34
C LYS A 65 7.15 -5.71 10.34
N LEU A 66 8.46 -5.57 10.12
CA LEU A 66 9.00 -4.64 9.12
C LEU A 66 8.52 -5.00 7.72
N SER A 67 8.62 -6.26 7.31
CA SER A 67 8.16 -6.71 5.99
C SER A 67 6.64 -6.52 5.81
N LEU A 68 5.85 -6.73 6.88
CA LEU A 68 4.42 -6.42 6.87
C LEU A 68 4.18 -4.92 6.63
N CYS A 69 4.92 -4.04 7.31
CA CYS A 69 4.78 -2.60 7.17
C CYS A 69 5.22 -2.12 5.79
N VAL A 70 6.30 -2.67 5.21
CA VAL A 70 6.78 -2.35 3.85
C VAL A 70 5.71 -2.72 2.82
N GLU A 71 5.21 -3.95 2.85
CA GLU A 71 4.16 -4.40 1.94
C GLU A 71 2.87 -3.59 2.07
N LEU A 72 2.47 -3.30 3.32
CA LEU A 72 1.31 -2.46 3.60
C LEU A 72 1.47 -1.05 3.03
N GLY A 73 2.61 -0.42 3.26
CA GLY A 73 2.91 0.91 2.73
C GLY A 73 2.88 0.92 1.20
N ALA A 74 3.55 -0.06 0.56
CA ALA A 74 3.54 -0.21 -0.89
C ALA A 74 2.11 -0.41 -1.44
N LEU A 75 1.30 -1.25 -0.78
CA LEU A 75 -0.10 -1.47 -1.15
C LEU A 75 -0.90 -0.16 -1.11
N LYS A 76 -0.81 0.61 -0.03
CA LYS A 76 -1.58 1.84 0.15
C LYS A 76 -1.16 2.95 -0.80
N TRP A 77 0.14 3.14 -1.04
CA TRP A 77 0.63 4.09 -2.04
C TRP A 77 0.21 3.70 -3.46
N ASN A 78 0.26 2.41 -3.81
CA ASN A 78 -0.21 1.92 -5.11
C ASN A 78 -1.73 2.10 -5.28
N GLN A 79 -2.52 1.94 -4.21
CA GLN A 79 -3.97 2.21 -4.24
C GLN A 79 -4.23 3.69 -4.49
N PHE A 80 -3.52 4.58 -3.80
CA PHE A 80 -3.62 6.02 -4.00
C PHE A 80 -3.19 6.44 -5.42
N ALA A 81 -2.06 5.96 -5.91
CA ALA A 81 -1.60 6.24 -7.27
C ALA A 81 -2.61 5.78 -8.35
N LYS A 82 -3.25 4.63 -8.15
CA LYS A 82 -4.32 4.14 -9.03
C LYS A 82 -5.57 5.03 -8.99
N GLU A 83 -5.96 5.53 -7.80
CA GLU A 83 -7.06 6.47 -7.66
C GLU A 83 -6.78 7.76 -8.42
N ILE A 84 -5.59 8.34 -8.26
CA ILE A 84 -5.20 9.56 -8.97
C ILE A 84 -5.17 9.35 -10.48
N ARG A 85 -4.62 8.23 -10.95
CA ARG A 85 -4.61 7.89 -12.39
C ARG A 85 -6.01 7.78 -12.95
N ARG A 86 -6.92 7.11 -12.26
CA ARG A 86 -8.33 7.00 -12.67
C ARG A 86 -8.98 8.39 -12.73
N ASN A 87 -8.82 9.21 -11.69
CA ASN A 87 -9.36 10.58 -11.66
C ASN A 87 -8.81 11.43 -12.81
N TYR A 88 -7.52 11.27 -13.15
CA TYR A 88 -6.91 11.94 -14.28
C TYR A 88 -7.50 11.49 -15.62
N GLU A 89 -7.78 10.21 -15.79
CA GLU A 89 -8.40 9.65 -17.00
C GLU A 89 -9.86 10.10 -17.18
N GLU A 90 -10.61 10.23 -16.09
CA GLU A 90 -12.00 10.69 -16.08
C GLU A 90 -12.13 12.20 -16.38
N GLN A 91 -11.13 13.02 -16.02
CA GLN A 91 -11.14 14.46 -16.25
C GLN A 91 -10.62 14.85 -17.64
N ASN A 92 -11.43 14.65 -18.67
CA ASN A 92 -11.07 14.96 -20.08
C ASN A 92 -10.69 16.44 -20.34
N CYS A 93 -11.07 17.37 -19.48
CA CYS A 93 -10.77 18.81 -19.64
C CYS A 93 -9.34 19.18 -19.19
N VAL A 94 -8.74 18.42 -18.26
CA VAL A 94 -7.40 18.67 -17.71
C VAL A 94 -6.32 18.34 -18.73
N LYS A 95 -6.55 17.38 -19.61
CA LYS A 95 -5.60 16.90 -20.63
C LYS A 95 -5.30 17.89 -21.76
N LYS A 96 -5.94 19.08 -21.79
CA LYS A 96 -5.81 20.01 -22.92
C LYS A 96 -4.57 20.91 -22.85
N THR A 97 -3.98 21.09 -21.67
CA THR A 97 -2.79 21.92 -21.50
C THR A 97 -1.85 21.33 -20.46
N ALA A 98 -0.54 21.51 -20.66
CA ALA A 98 0.47 21.09 -19.68
C ALA A 98 0.26 21.76 -18.30
N TYR A 99 -0.16 23.03 -18.29
CA TYR A 99 -0.51 23.72 -17.05
C TYR A 99 -1.70 23.09 -16.31
N GLY A 100 -2.74 22.67 -17.04
CA GLY A 100 -3.89 21.97 -16.46
C GLY A 100 -3.49 20.63 -15.87
N GLU A 101 -2.60 19.87 -16.52
CA GLU A 101 -2.04 18.61 -16.00
C GLU A 101 -1.25 18.86 -14.71
N PHE A 102 -0.39 19.85 -14.68
CA PHE A 102 0.33 20.25 -13.48
C PHE A 102 -0.59 20.62 -12.31
N CYS A 103 -1.62 21.46 -12.55
CA CYS A 103 -2.61 21.82 -11.52
C CYS A 103 -3.34 20.59 -10.99
N PHE A 104 -3.70 19.63 -11.85
CA PHE A 104 -4.35 18.40 -11.43
C PHE A 104 -3.48 17.61 -10.43
N PHE A 105 -2.18 17.49 -10.68
CA PHE A 105 -1.28 16.77 -9.77
C PHE A 105 -1.04 17.54 -8.45
N ILE A 106 -1.02 18.89 -8.49
CA ILE A 106 -1.04 19.69 -7.24
C ILE A 106 -2.30 19.40 -6.43
N ASP A 107 -3.48 19.40 -7.07
CA ASP A 107 -4.75 19.09 -6.38
C ASP A 107 -4.78 17.67 -5.83
N SER A 108 -4.05 16.74 -6.44
CA SER A 108 -3.90 15.37 -5.96
C SER A 108 -3.15 15.29 -4.62
N TYR A 109 -2.15 16.15 -4.37
CA TYR A 109 -1.54 16.29 -3.04
C TYR A 109 -2.52 16.85 -2.01
N LEU A 110 -3.38 17.80 -2.41
CA LEU A 110 -4.45 18.31 -1.53
C LEU A 110 -5.49 17.22 -1.23
N LEU A 111 -5.77 16.34 -2.18
CA LEU A 111 -6.66 15.19 -2.00
C LEU A 111 -6.07 14.21 -0.98
N LEU A 112 -4.78 13.89 -1.08
CA LEU A 112 -4.05 13.07 -0.11
C LEU A 112 -4.24 13.63 1.31
N TYR A 113 -3.99 14.93 1.50
CA TYR A 113 -4.15 15.60 2.78
C TYR A 113 -5.59 15.60 3.30
N LYS A 114 -6.58 15.80 2.43
CA LYS A 114 -7.99 15.93 2.83
C LYS A 114 -8.68 14.58 3.08
N LYS A 115 -8.37 13.55 2.28
CA LYS A 115 -9.11 12.28 2.28
C LYS A 115 -8.32 11.07 2.76
N HIS A 116 -6.98 11.13 2.71
CA HIS A 116 -6.11 10.00 3.04
C HIS A 116 -5.22 10.30 4.25
N GLN A 117 -5.79 10.94 5.28
CA GLN A 117 -5.04 11.29 6.49
C GLN A 117 -4.45 10.06 7.20
N ASP A 118 -5.11 8.90 7.09
CA ASP A 118 -4.62 7.65 7.68
C ASP A 118 -3.35 7.17 6.98
N LEU A 119 -3.24 7.35 5.65
CA LEU A 119 -2.01 7.08 4.92
C LEU A 119 -0.89 8.04 5.35
N LEU A 120 -1.17 9.31 5.56
CA LEU A 120 -0.17 10.27 6.07
C LEU A 120 0.28 9.94 7.49
N ARG A 121 -0.63 9.53 8.37
CA ARG A 121 -0.30 9.10 9.74
C ARG A 121 0.55 7.82 9.73
N PHE A 122 0.15 6.85 8.91
CA PHE A 122 0.92 5.63 8.71
C PHE A 122 2.33 5.97 8.22
N ASN A 123 2.46 6.82 7.20
CA ASN A 123 3.73 7.22 6.61
C ASN A 123 4.66 7.87 7.66
N ALA A 124 4.15 8.85 8.42
CA ALA A 124 4.92 9.49 9.47
C ALA A 124 5.39 8.51 10.56
N SER A 125 4.53 7.54 10.94
CA SER A 125 4.89 6.47 11.87
C SER A 125 5.89 5.47 11.26
N PHE A 126 5.78 5.19 9.95
CA PHE A 126 6.68 4.29 9.24
C PHE A 126 8.10 4.85 9.17
N ASP A 127 8.26 6.14 8.87
CA ASP A 127 9.56 6.79 8.82
C ASP A 127 10.29 6.69 10.18
N GLN A 128 9.59 6.90 11.30
CA GLN A 128 10.16 6.72 12.63
C GLN A 128 10.51 5.25 12.92
N PHE A 129 9.63 4.34 12.56
CA PHE A 129 9.82 2.91 12.78
C PHE A 129 11.03 2.36 12.03
N VAL A 130 11.22 2.71 10.74
CA VAL A 130 12.36 2.23 9.94
C VAL A 130 13.70 2.79 10.44
N LEU A 131 13.71 4.02 10.96
CA LEU A 131 14.89 4.60 11.61
C LEU A 131 15.26 3.83 12.88
N HIS A 132 14.27 3.46 13.70
CA HIS A 132 14.47 2.69 14.91
C HIS A 132 14.94 1.26 14.63
N GLU A 133 14.37 0.61 13.63
CA GLU A 133 14.74 -0.76 13.23
C GLU A 133 16.06 -0.84 12.44
N HIS A 134 16.70 0.30 12.13
CA HIS A 134 17.89 0.35 11.27
C HIS A 134 17.71 -0.41 9.96
N ALA A 135 16.53 -0.29 9.34
CA ALA A 135 16.17 -1.03 8.14
C ALA A 135 17.12 -0.72 6.99
N SER A 136 17.55 -1.78 6.24
CA SER A 136 18.40 -1.59 5.07
C SER A 136 17.61 -0.99 3.89
N SER A 137 18.30 -0.30 2.99
CA SER A 137 17.70 0.25 1.77
C SER A 137 17.04 -0.83 0.90
N GLU A 138 17.62 -2.03 0.85
CA GLU A 138 17.05 -3.16 0.13
C GLU A 138 15.70 -3.58 0.72
N ALA A 139 15.58 -3.62 2.06
CA ALA A 139 14.33 -3.98 2.73
C ALA A 139 13.20 -2.97 2.45
N LEU A 140 13.53 -1.73 2.11
CA LEU A 140 12.58 -0.63 1.86
C LEU A 140 12.30 -0.39 0.38
N THR A 141 12.95 -1.12 -0.53
CA THR A 141 12.89 -0.86 -1.99
C THR A 141 11.45 -0.85 -2.52
N GLU A 142 10.63 -1.83 -2.14
CA GLU A 142 9.24 -1.93 -2.60
C GLU A 142 8.40 -0.72 -2.16
N TYR A 143 8.57 -0.29 -0.93
CA TYR A 143 7.89 0.88 -0.39
C TYR A 143 8.29 2.15 -1.15
N TYR A 144 9.60 2.43 -1.27
CA TYR A 144 10.07 3.62 -1.97
C TYR A 144 9.68 3.65 -3.44
N ASN A 145 9.74 2.51 -4.14
CA ASN A 145 9.25 2.43 -5.52
C ASN A 145 7.77 2.81 -5.64
N SER A 146 6.96 2.46 -4.66
CA SER A 146 5.52 2.79 -4.66
C SER A 146 5.27 4.27 -4.36
N VAL A 147 6.07 4.88 -3.51
CA VAL A 147 6.01 6.33 -3.23
C VAL A 147 6.48 7.13 -4.44
N THR A 148 7.61 6.74 -5.06
CA THR A 148 8.19 7.45 -6.21
C THR A 148 7.28 7.41 -7.43
N GLN A 149 6.54 6.33 -7.68
CA GLN A 149 5.58 6.27 -8.78
C GLN A 149 4.57 7.43 -8.79
N PHE A 150 4.12 7.88 -7.63
CA PHE A 150 3.25 9.04 -7.52
C PHE A 150 4.02 10.35 -7.74
N SER A 151 5.22 10.46 -7.16
CA SER A 151 6.10 11.62 -7.32
C SER A 151 6.53 11.82 -8.79
N ASP A 152 6.79 10.74 -9.52
CA ASP A 152 7.19 10.77 -10.92
C ASP A 152 6.08 11.35 -11.81
N LEU A 153 4.82 11.03 -11.55
CA LEU A 153 3.67 11.62 -12.27
C LEU A 153 3.65 13.16 -12.15
N PHE A 154 3.96 13.70 -10.96
CA PHE A 154 4.06 15.12 -10.74
C PHE A 154 5.25 15.73 -11.46
N HIS A 155 6.40 15.07 -11.41
CA HIS A 155 7.62 15.56 -12.07
C HIS A 155 7.46 15.64 -13.58
N GLU A 156 6.90 14.60 -14.20
CA GLU A 156 6.58 14.60 -15.63
C GLU A 156 5.61 15.72 -16.03
N ALA A 157 4.59 16.00 -15.22
CA ALA A 157 3.65 17.08 -15.48
C ALA A 157 4.31 18.46 -15.34
N TRP A 158 5.21 18.62 -14.39
CA TRP A 158 5.99 19.84 -14.19
C TRP A 158 6.91 20.13 -15.38
N GLU A 159 7.65 19.13 -15.84
CA GLU A 159 8.55 19.29 -17.01
C GLU A 159 7.79 19.67 -18.28
N LYS A 160 6.60 19.11 -18.50
CA LYS A 160 5.76 19.48 -19.65
C LYS A 160 5.17 20.89 -19.55
N ALA A 161 5.07 21.44 -18.33
CA ALA A 161 4.46 22.74 -18.09
C ALA A 161 5.46 23.93 -18.21
N GLN A 162 6.75 23.65 -18.29
CA GLN A 162 7.81 24.64 -18.55
C GLN A 162 7.94 24.95 -20.05
#